data_549f8f43519003279045fc741c278187
#
_entry.id   549f8f43519003279045fc741c278187
#
_cell.length_a   1.000
_cell.length_b   1.000
_cell.length_c   1.000
_cell.angle_alpha   90.00
_cell.angle_beta   90.00
_cell.angle_gamma   90.00
#
_symmetry.space_group_name_H-M   'P 1'
#
loop_
_entity.id
_entity.type
_entity.pdbx_description
1 polymer ?
#
loop_
_entity_poly.entity_id
_entity_poly.type
_entity_poly.pdbx_seq_one_letter_code
_entity_poly.pdbx_strand_id
1 'polypeptide(L)'
;VRGLWLLSRAALPHMRKAGGGSIINIASVLGLVGARNRAAYAPSKGAVIQLTKSMAVDHGHEKIRVNAICPAFVESELTERLIGQATDAEAFRRDRIAALPIGRVGRPEDIAGLAVYLASDESSWVTGAAMSVDGGYAAV
;
A
#
# COMPACT_ATOMS: atom_id res chain seq x y z
N VAL A 1 1.30 8.06 -8.99
CA VAL A 1 1.83 7.07 -9.96
C VAL A 1 3.14 7.54 -10.56
N ARG A 2 3.16 8.74 -11.22
CA ARG A 2 4.36 9.22 -11.93
C ARG A 2 5.61 9.28 -11.05
N GLY A 3 5.52 9.89 -9.86
CA GLY A 3 6.67 10.00 -8.94
C GLY A 3 7.20 8.64 -8.50
N LEU A 4 6.30 7.71 -8.17
CA LEU A 4 6.67 6.35 -7.79
C LEU A 4 7.40 5.62 -8.93
N TRP A 5 6.88 5.71 -10.16
CA TRP A 5 7.53 5.11 -11.33
C TRP A 5 8.91 5.71 -11.61
N LEU A 6 9.04 7.03 -11.53
CA LEU A 6 10.34 7.71 -11.73
C LEU A 6 11.36 7.31 -10.68
N LEU A 7 10.97 7.22 -9.40
CA LEU A 7 11.85 6.80 -8.32
C LEU A 7 12.28 5.33 -8.49
N SER A 8 11.33 4.45 -8.78
CA SER A 8 11.63 3.05 -9.03
C SER A 8 12.58 2.88 -10.21
N ARG A 9 12.33 3.59 -11.32
CA ARG A 9 13.21 3.58 -12.49
C ARG A 9 14.63 4.05 -12.15
N ALA A 10 14.77 5.07 -11.30
CA ALA A 10 16.07 5.55 -10.87
C ALA A 10 16.80 4.56 -9.95
N ALA A 11 16.07 3.79 -9.12
CA ALA A 11 16.64 2.80 -8.22
C ALA A 11 17.14 1.52 -8.94
N LEU A 12 16.48 1.11 -10.03
CA LEU A 12 16.77 -0.15 -10.73
C LEU A 12 18.26 -0.36 -11.12
N PRO A 13 18.98 0.62 -11.71
CA PRO A 13 20.40 0.44 -12.03
C PRO A 13 21.26 0.14 -10.80
N HIS A 14 20.95 0.74 -9.67
CA HIS A 14 21.66 0.54 -8.41
C HIS A 14 21.37 -0.85 -7.83
N MET A 15 20.11 -1.30 -7.88
CA MET A 15 19.71 -2.63 -7.45
C MET A 15 20.35 -3.73 -8.31
N ARG A 16 20.39 -3.55 -9.64
CA ARG A 16 21.11 -4.47 -10.54
C ARG A 16 22.58 -4.59 -10.17
N LYS A 17 23.24 -3.45 -9.92
CA LYS A 17 24.65 -3.44 -9.51
C LYS A 17 24.87 -4.11 -8.15
N ALA A 18 23.89 -4.04 -7.25
CA ALA A 18 23.91 -4.72 -5.95
C ALA A 18 23.55 -6.22 -6.02
N GLY A 19 23.14 -6.72 -7.18
CA GLY A 19 22.78 -8.14 -7.38
C GLY A 19 21.34 -8.49 -7.01
N GLY A 20 20.47 -7.51 -6.82
CA GLY A 20 19.04 -7.66 -6.50
C GLY A 20 18.52 -6.59 -5.57
N GLY A 21 17.28 -6.77 -5.09
CA GLY A 21 16.67 -5.84 -4.15
C GLY A 21 15.18 -6.05 -3.94
N SER A 22 14.59 -5.22 -3.07
CA SER A 22 13.15 -5.21 -2.82
C SER A 22 12.58 -3.80 -2.95
N ILE A 23 11.56 -3.64 -3.78
CA ILE A 23 10.76 -2.42 -3.91
C ILE A 23 9.42 -2.67 -3.25
N ILE A 24 9.08 -1.81 -2.29
CA ILE A 24 7.82 -1.87 -1.55
C ILE A 24 7.01 -0.61 -1.85
N ASN A 25 5.92 -0.76 -2.57
CA ASN A 25 5.04 0.33 -2.94
C ASN A 25 3.89 0.46 -1.94
N ILE A 26 3.64 1.65 -1.42
CA ILE A 26 2.46 1.90 -0.57
C ILE A 26 1.28 2.29 -1.47
N ALA A 27 0.40 1.31 -1.68
CA ALA A 27 -0.84 1.49 -2.40
C ALA A 27 -1.98 1.94 -1.45
N SER A 28 -3.09 1.26 -1.47
CA SER A 28 -4.23 1.38 -0.56
C SER A 28 -5.18 0.21 -0.81
N VAL A 29 -5.95 -0.18 0.18
CA VAL A 29 -7.10 -1.08 0.00
C VAL A 29 -8.08 -0.55 -1.06
N LEU A 30 -8.22 0.77 -1.20
CA LEU A 30 -9.04 1.39 -2.24
C LEU A 30 -8.46 1.26 -3.66
N GLY A 31 -7.29 0.69 -3.82
CA GLY A 31 -6.78 0.22 -5.11
C GLY A 31 -7.28 -1.18 -5.48
N LEU A 32 -7.85 -1.90 -4.52
CA LEU A 32 -8.43 -3.24 -4.68
C LEU A 32 -9.95 -3.22 -4.76
N VAL A 33 -10.59 -2.29 -4.01
CA VAL A 33 -12.06 -2.15 -3.93
C VAL A 33 -12.48 -0.71 -4.20
N GLY A 34 -13.73 -0.53 -4.67
CA GLY A 34 -14.32 0.79 -4.87
C GLY A 34 -14.80 1.42 -3.57
N ALA A 35 -14.86 2.76 -3.55
CA ALA A 35 -15.49 3.51 -2.46
C ALA A 35 -16.15 4.79 -3.00
N ARG A 36 -17.22 5.22 -2.34
CA ARG A 36 -17.93 6.46 -2.69
C ARG A 36 -16.99 7.66 -2.56
N ASN A 37 -17.13 8.63 -3.47
CA ASN A 37 -16.35 9.87 -3.47
C ASN A 37 -14.82 9.65 -3.55
N ARG A 38 -14.37 8.59 -4.23
CA ARG A 38 -12.95 8.23 -4.37
C ARG A 38 -12.53 8.01 -5.83
N ALA A 39 -13.30 8.54 -6.80
CA ALA A 39 -13.08 8.33 -8.23
C ALA A 39 -11.69 8.75 -8.76
N ALA A 40 -11.01 9.69 -8.11
CA ALA A 40 -9.62 10.04 -8.45
C ALA A 40 -8.59 9.23 -7.64
N TYR A 41 -8.86 9.02 -6.35
CA TYR A 41 -7.92 8.36 -5.45
C TYR A 41 -7.82 6.85 -5.71
N ALA A 42 -8.96 6.15 -5.76
CA ALA A 42 -8.97 4.69 -5.92
C ALA A 42 -8.27 4.23 -7.22
N PRO A 43 -8.56 4.80 -8.41
CA PRO A 43 -7.83 4.46 -9.63
C PRO A 43 -6.33 4.78 -9.54
N SER A 44 -5.94 5.87 -8.86
CA SER A 44 -4.53 6.20 -8.68
C SER A 44 -3.79 5.12 -7.88
N LYS A 45 -4.44 4.51 -6.88
CA LYS A 45 -3.90 3.43 -6.07
C LYS A 45 -3.98 2.07 -6.79
N GLY A 46 -5.01 1.84 -7.59
CA GLY A 46 -5.08 0.71 -8.51
C GLY A 46 -3.94 0.72 -9.53
N ALA A 47 -3.59 1.90 -10.06
CA ALA A 47 -2.44 2.08 -10.94
C ALA A 47 -1.10 1.73 -10.25
N VAL A 48 -0.94 2.02 -8.96
CA VAL A 48 0.24 1.61 -8.16
C VAL A 48 0.31 0.09 -8.08
N ILE A 49 -0.81 -0.59 -7.83
CA ILE A 49 -0.88 -2.05 -7.76
C ILE A 49 -0.51 -2.66 -9.11
N GLN A 50 -1.07 -2.14 -10.20
CA GLN A 50 -0.76 -2.67 -11.53
C GLN A 50 0.69 -2.39 -11.94
N LEU A 51 1.24 -1.22 -11.62
CA LEU A 51 2.66 -0.92 -11.83
C LEU A 51 3.56 -1.90 -11.05
N THR A 52 3.20 -2.22 -9.80
CA THR A 52 3.90 -3.20 -8.96
C THR A 52 3.99 -4.56 -9.66
N LYS A 53 2.86 -5.04 -10.20
CA LYS A 53 2.79 -6.33 -10.91
C LYS A 53 3.64 -6.33 -12.18
N SER A 54 3.53 -5.28 -12.98
CA SER A 54 4.32 -5.16 -14.23
C SER A 54 5.82 -5.14 -13.93
N MET A 55 6.25 -4.34 -12.94
CA MET A 55 7.66 -4.29 -12.55
C MET A 55 8.17 -5.61 -11.96
N ALA A 56 7.33 -6.35 -11.24
CA ALA A 56 7.69 -7.67 -10.72
C ALA A 56 7.97 -8.67 -11.84
N VAL A 57 7.15 -8.63 -12.91
CA VAL A 57 7.36 -9.46 -14.12
C VAL A 57 8.63 -9.03 -14.87
N ASP A 58 8.83 -7.72 -15.03
CA ASP A 58 9.96 -7.18 -15.79
C ASP A 58 11.32 -7.46 -15.11
N HIS A 59 11.37 -7.43 -13.76
CA HIS A 59 12.63 -7.40 -13.01
C HIS A 59 12.87 -8.63 -12.11
N GLY A 60 11.94 -9.58 -12.08
CA GLY A 60 12.10 -10.80 -11.26
C GLY A 60 13.35 -11.60 -11.59
N HIS A 61 13.69 -11.72 -12.90
CA HIS A 61 14.89 -12.40 -13.37
C HIS A 61 16.20 -11.69 -12.95
N GLU A 62 16.13 -10.42 -12.56
CA GLU A 62 17.23 -9.61 -12.02
C GLU A 62 17.34 -9.72 -10.48
N LYS A 63 16.58 -10.63 -9.85
CA LYS A 63 16.45 -10.78 -8.39
C LYS A 63 15.92 -9.51 -7.69
N ILE A 64 15.14 -8.71 -8.42
CA ILE A 64 14.46 -7.53 -7.87
C ILE A 64 13.00 -7.90 -7.64
N ARG A 65 12.60 -7.93 -6.39
CA ARG A 65 11.21 -8.16 -5.98
C ARG A 65 10.45 -6.84 -5.90
N VAL A 66 9.20 -6.82 -6.33
CA VAL A 66 8.36 -5.61 -6.29
C VAL A 66 7.00 -5.99 -5.73
N ASN A 67 6.63 -5.45 -4.57
CA ASN A 67 5.37 -5.74 -3.90
C ASN A 67 4.66 -4.45 -3.49
N ALA A 68 3.36 -4.53 -3.27
CA ALA A 68 2.55 -3.43 -2.77
C ALA A 68 1.92 -3.78 -1.42
N ILE A 69 1.98 -2.85 -0.47
CA ILE A 69 1.18 -2.88 0.75
C ILE A 69 -0.07 -2.04 0.51
N CYS A 70 -1.22 -2.56 0.89
CA CYS A 70 -2.53 -1.94 0.71
C CYS A 70 -3.20 -1.68 2.07
N PRO A 71 -2.83 -0.57 2.76
CA PRO A 71 -3.46 -0.21 4.02
C PRO A 71 -4.89 0.27 3.83
N ALA A 72 -5.72 0.10 4.87
CA ALA A 72 -6.98 0.82 5.00
C ALA A 72 -6.78 2.14 5.76
N PHE A 73 -7.63 2.41 6.75
CA PHE A 73 -7.59 3.63 7.54
C PHE A 73 -6.57 3.46 8.68
N VAL A 74 -5.48 4.22 8.61
CA VAL A 74 -4.34 4.16 9.54
C VAL A 74 -4.12 5.53 10.16
N GLU A 75 -3.79 5.61 11.43
CA GLU A 75 -3.40 6.84 12.13
C GLU A 75 -2.20 7.48 11.44
N SER A 76 -2.36 8.72 10.99
CA SER A 76 -1.35 9.49 10.27
C SER A 76 -1.75 10.97 10.19
N GLU A 77 -0.82 11.85 9.87
CA GLU A 77 -1.15 13.25 9.60
C GLU A 77 -2.22 13.41 8.51
N LEU A 78 -2.21 12.58 7.47
CA LEU A 78 -3.23 12.59 6.42
C LEU A 78 -4.60 12.27 6.99
N THR A 79 -4.69 11.27 7.85
CA THR A 79 -5.91 10.85 8.52
C THR A 79 -6.45 11.93 9.44
N GLU A 80 -5.58 12.55 10.24
CA GLU A 80 -5.96 13.65 11.11
C GLU A 80 -6.45 14.89 10.32
N ARG A 81 -5.83 15.19 9.19
CA ARG A 81 -6.32 16.25 8.28
C ARG A 81 -7.72 15.95 7.74
N LEU A 82 -7.98 14.69 7.34
CA LEU A 82 -9.29 14.27 6.84
C LEU A 82 -10.36 14.36 7.93
N ILE A 83 -10.02 13.98 9.17
CA ILE A 83 -10.91 14.11 10.33
C ILE A 83 -11.20 15.58 10.60
N GLY A 84 -10.18 16.44 10.60
CA GLY A 84 -10.33 17.89 10.86
C GLY A 84 -11.13 18.62 9.78
N GLN A 85 -11.28 18.05 8.58
CA GLN A 85 -12.12 18.59 7.50
C GLN A 85 -13.58 18.08 7.56
N ALA A 86 -13.87 17.11 8.39
CA ALA A 86 -15.22 16.55 8.53
C ALA A 86 -16.11 17.50 9.34
N THR A 87 -17.38 17.62 8.96
CA THR A 87 -18.38 18.41 9.68
C THR A 87 -18.61 17.87 11.09
N ASP A 88 -18.52 16.54 11.27
CA ASP A 88 -18.56 15.84 12.55
C ASP A 88 -17.39 14.84 12.59
N ALA A 89 -16.34 15.21 13.32
CA ALA A 89 -15.12 14.42 13.44
C ALA A 89 -15.35 13.08 14.16
N GLU A 90 -16.24 13.08 15.18
CA GLU A 90 -16.54 11.86 15.94
C GLU A 90 -17.38 10.88 15.12
N ALA A 91 -18.41 11.36 14.42
CA ALA A 91 -19.17 10.52 13.50
C ALA A 91 -18.27 9.95 12.41
N PHE A 92 -17.39 10.76 11.85
CA PHE A 92 -16.42 10.30 10.85
C PHE A 92 -15.52 9.17 11.39
N ARG A 93 -15.00 9.30 12.62
CA ARG A 93 -14.19 8.23 13.25
C ARG A 93 -15.01 6.97 13.50
N ARG A 94 -16.21 7.09 14.06
CA ARG A 94 -17.11 5.94 14.31
C ARG A 94 -17.39 5.17 13.02
N ASP A 95 -17.73 5.87 11.94
CA ASP A 95 -18.03 5.25 10.64
C ASP A 95 -16.81 4.51 10.08
N ARG A 96 -15.60 5.07 10.25
CA ARG A 96 -14.37 4.39 9.82
C ARG A 96 -14.09 3.14 10.63
N ILE A 97 -14.27 3.19 11.94
CA ILE A 97 -14.10 2.03 12.81
C ILE A 97 -15.14 0.96 12.51
N ALA A 98 -16.41 1.36 12.32
CA ALA A 98 -17.50 0.44 11.99
C ALA A 98 -17.27 -0.31 10.66
N ALA A 99 -16.54 0.29 9.71
CA ALA A 99 -16.18 -0.34 8.46
C ALA A 99 -14.99 -1.32 8.56
N LEU A 100 -14.37 -1.46 9.74
CA LEU A 100 -13.21 -2.29 9.99
C LEU A 100 -13.60 -3.48 10.89
N PRO A 101 -13.68 -4.71 10.39
CA PRO A 101 -14.01 -5.89 11.21
C PRO A 101 -13.17 -6.05 12.48
N ILE A 102 -11.90 -5.62 12.45
CA ILE A 102 -11.02 -5.66 13.64
C ILE A 102 -11.42 -4.67 14.75
N GLY A 103 -12.36 -3.74 14.47
CA GLY A 103 -12.95 -2.83 15.47
C GLY A 103 -12.08 -1.65 15.91
N ARG A 104 -11.00 -1.35 15.21
CA ARG A 104 -10.13 -0.19 15.47
C ARG A 104 -9.48 0.35 14.21
N VAL A 105 -9.05 1.60 14.25
CA VAL A 105 -8.15 2.18 13.25
C VAL A 105 -6.78 1.49 13.34
N GLY A 106 -6.13 1.31 12.19
CA GLY A 106 -4.76 0.79 12.12
C GLY A 106 -3.76 1.80 12.68
N ARG A 107 -2.62 1.30 13.11
CA ARG A 107 -1.45 2.10 13.54
C ARG A 107 -0.31 1.92 12.54
N PRO A 108 0.65 2.83 12.46
CA PRO A 108 1.84 2.66 11.61
C PRO A 108 2.57 1.33 11.85
N GLU A 109 2.60 0.86 13.10
CA GLU A 109 3.23 -0.41 13.49
C GLU A 109 2.54 -1.63 12.88
N ASP A 110 1.22 -1.56 12.66
CA ASP A 110 0.46 -2.63 11.98
C ASP A 110 0.94 -2.81 10.53
N ILE A 111 1.46 -1.75 9.90
CA ILE A 111 1.99 -1.77 8.54
C ILE A 111 3.48 -2.14 8.52
N ALA A 112 4.23 -1.68 9.51
CA ALA A 112 5.68 -1.82 9.56
C ALA A 112 6.14 -3.28 9.55
N GLY A 113 5.43 -4.18 10.23
CA GLY A 113 5.76 -5.61 10.26
C GLY A 113 5.77 -6.24 8.85
N LEU A 114 4.77 -5.93 8.01
CA LEU A 114 4.75 -6.39 6.63
C LEU A 114 5.86 -5.74 5.79
N ALA A 115 6.17 -4.46 6.02
CA ALA A 115 7.25 -3.79 5.32
C ALA A 115 8.61 -4.43 5.63
N VAL A 116 8.88 -4.77 6.89
CA VAL A 116 10.09 -5.49 7.31
C VAL A 116 10.16 -6.87 6.66
N TYR A 117 9.06 -7.64 6.69
CA TYR A 117 8.99 -8.94 6.01
C TYR A 117 9.30 -8.82 4.51
N LEU A 118 8.67 -7.87 3.82
CA LEU A 118 8.89 -7.68 2.39
C LEU A 118 10.30 -7.15 2.05
N ALA A 119 10.96 -6.47 2.98
CA ALA A 119 12.34 -6.01 2.81
C ALA A 119 13.37 -7.12 3.04
N SER A 120 13.03 -8.14 3.81
CA SER A 120 13.94 -9.22 4.21
C SER A 120 13.97 -10.38 3.21
N ASP A 121 14.94 -11.28 3.37
CA ASP A 121 15.08 -12.51 2.58
C ASP A 121 13.99 -13.54 2.88
N GLU A 122 13.26 -13.42 3.99
CA GLU A 122 12.11 -14.27 4.32
C GLU A 122 11.01 -14.18 3.24
N SER A 123 10.95 -13.06 2.52
CA SER A 123 10.04 -12.86 1.39
C SER A 123 10.67 -13.12 0.02
N SER A 124 11.75 -13.92 -0.06
CA SER A 124 12.50 -14.20 -1.30
C SER A 124 11.66 -14.79 -2.43
N TRP A 125 10.53 -15.44 -2.09
CA TRP A 125 9.58 -16.00 -3.08
C TRP A 125 8.31 -15.15 -3.26
N VAL A 126 8.33 -13.89 -2.77
CA VAL A 126 7.19 -12.98 -2.84
C VAL A 126 7.50 -11.81 -3.75
N THR A 127 6.87 -11.77 -4.93
CA THR A 127 6.95 -10.65 -5.87
C THR A 127 5.63 -10.48 -6.62
N GLY A 128 5.28 -9.27 -7.01
CA GLY A 128 4.02 -8.94 -7.69
C GLY A 128 2.78 -8.96 -6.78
N ALA A 129 2.95 -9.16 -5.49
CA ALA A 129 1.84 -9.23 -4.56
C ALA A 129 1.30 -7.84 -4.20
N ALA A 130 -0.03 -7.75 -4.02
CA ALA A 130 -0.72 -6.62 -3.41
C ALA A 130 -1.35 -7.10 -2.10
N MET A 131 -0.69 -6.80 -0.99
CA MET A 131 -1.03 -7.36 0.33
C MET A 131 -1.82 -6.36 1.16
N SER A 132 -3.04 -6.74 1.54
CA SER A 132 -3.88 -5.94 2.43
C SER A 132 -3.38 -6.02 3.87
N VAL A 133 -3.29 -4.85 4.52
CA VAL A 133 -3.17 -4.68 5.96
C VAL A 133 -4.23 -3.66 6.34
N ASP A 134 -5.47 -4.12 6.45
CA ASP A 134 -6.66 -3.30 6.32
C ASP A 134 -7.74 -3.54 7.39
N GLY A 135 -7.42 -4.33 8.41
CA GLY A 135 -8.36 -4.65 9.48
C GLY A 135 -9.61 -5.40 8.99
N GLY A 136 -9.54 -6.05 7.82
CA GLY A 136 -10.65 -6.78 7.20
C GLY A 136 -11.54 -5.92 6.31
N TYR A 137 -11.18 -4.67 6.02
CA TYR A 137 -11.98 -3.74 5.23
C TYR A 137 -12.40 -4.30 3.86
N ALA A 138 -11.50 -5.02 3.17
CA ALA A 138 -11.77 -5.57 1.85
C ALA A 138 -12.43 -6.96 1.88
N ALA A 139 -12.66 -7.52 3.06
CA ALA A 139 -13.25 -8.86 3.22
C ALA A 139 -14.79 -8.83 3.32
N VAL A 140 -15.40 -7.64 3.41
CA VAL A 140 -16.84 -7.43 3.59
C VAL A 140 -17.41 -6.57 2.48
#